data_e3cbe6eeef0ea99e9d92f4284277beac
#
_entry.id   e3cbe6eeef0ea99e9d92f4284277beac
#
_cell.length_a   1.000
_cell.length_b   1.000
_cell.length_c   1.000
_cell.angle_alpha   90.00
_cell.angle_beta   90.00
_cell.angle_gamma   90.00
#
_symmetry.space_group_name_H-M   'P 1'
#
loop_
_entity.id
_entity.type
_entity.pdbx_description
1 polymer ?
#
loop_
_entity_poly.entity_id
_entity_poly.type
_entity_poly.pdbx_seq_one_letter_code
_entity_poly.pdbx_strand_id
1 'polypeptide(L)'
;MSTLPWIQHLVIVPVLLPLIVGALLIPINQTRYGLKFALGIGSGLLLWMVSVALLLMADGEHWPAGIGVYLASNWAAPVGIALVVDRLTAMMLVLTSTIALAVLVFSARRWDRVGVSFHSLFQFMLMGLNGAFLTHDLFNLFVFFEVMLAASYGLVLHGYNLRRIQAGMQYIAVNLVASLLFLIGVSLIYAASGTLNIADLAGRAPALGAQDTWLLQIGATVMALAFLTKGAMWPLGFWLPTTYASASAPVGAMLVLMTKVGVYAVLRVWLAVFGAEAGGMSHFGLAALTAGGMATLLFGAIGMLSSQDGGRMAGFGAIISSGTLMAVIGHSGTAVLAAGLYYLLGSTLAMAAFMLLIELTERIRPPGSAMLALTMEAFAVEDKPEDPVGVGLPGTFTFLGLSFVVCALVISGMPPLAGFVAKFSLFHALLAASPEAVPWTTWLLIALMVVGGLAAIIALMRLGVRIFWASGVVKSPPLQVTEAASIGGLVALCMALTVQSGAVFDFLGRTTEGLLRSQDYPQRVLGEQPVQRVPQTEVPR
;
A
#
# COMPACT_ATOMS: atom_id res chain seq x y z
N MET A 1 -11.31 -23.06 25.55
CA MET A 1 -10.10 -23.77 25.11
C MET A 1 -8.91 -22.89 25.47
N SER A 2 -7.99 -23.39 26.34
CA SER A 2 -6.77 -22.64 26.67
C SER A 2 -5.94 -22.46 25.40
N THR A 3 -5.87 -21.23 24.90
CA THR A 3 -5.00 -20.89 23.79
C THR A 3 -3.55 -21.22 24.19
N LEU A 4 -2.86 -22.01 23.38
CA LEU A 4 -1.46 -22.32 23.62
C LEU A 4 -0.70 -20.99 23.74
N PRO A 5 0.08 -20.76 24.82
CA PRO A 5 0.66 -19.45 25.13
C PRO A 5 1.55 -18.89 24.01
N TRP A 6 2.13 -19.76 23.16
CA TRP A 6 2.96 -19.34 22.02
C TRP A 6 2.15 -18.72 20.86
N ILE A 7 0.83 -18.99 20.76
CA ILE A 7 -0.01 -18.43 19.69
C ILE A 7 -0.09 -16.89 19.81
N GLN A 8 -0.11 -16.36 21.03
CA GLN A 8 -0.13 -14.92 21.25
C GLN A 8 1.14 -14.24 20.70
N HIS A 9 2.28 -14.93 20.71
CA HIS A 9 3.53 -14.40 20.18
C HIS A 9 3.55 -14.32 18.64
N LEU A 10 2.61 -14.96 17.91
CA LEU A 10 2.53 -14.82 16.46
C LEU A 10 2.25 -13.37 16.03
N VAL A 11 1.58 -12.58 16.88
CA VAL A 11 1.24 -11.17 16.57
C VAL A 11 2.48 -10.30 16.39
N ILE A 12 3.57 -10.56 17.14
CA ILE A 12 4.81 -9.76 17.05
C ILE A 12 5.76 -10.25 15.93
N VAL A 13 5.58 -11.50 15.44
CA VAL A 13 6.46 -12.09 14.43
C VAL A 13 6.59 -11.26 13.17
N PRO A 14 5.54 -10.64 12.60
CA PRO A 14 5.68 -9.80 11.41
C PRO A 14 6.62 -8.59 11.57
N VAL A 15 6.89 -8.18 12.80
CA VAL A 15 7.86 -7.11 13.12
C VAL A 15 9.24 -7.71 13.43
N LEU A 16 9.30 -8.70 14.31
CA LEU A 16 10.56 -9.26 14.78
C LEU A 16 11.30 -10.06 13.70
N LEU A 17 10.58 -10.82 12.88
CA LEU A 17 11.22 -11.64 11.86
C LEU A 17 12.01 -10.80 10.84
N PRO A 18 11.45 -9.75 10.21
CA PRO A 18 12.21 -8.89 9.32
C PRO A 18 13.34 -8.14 10.05
N LEU A 19 13.13 -7.72 11.31
CA LEU A 19 14.16 -7.08 12.12
C LEU A 19 15.38 -7.98 12.29
N ILE A 20 15.16 -9.21 12.78
CA ILE A 20 16.23 -10.18 13.04
C ILE A 20 16.96 -10.54 11.74
N VAL A 21 16.21 -10.86 10.69
CA VAL A 21 16.81 -11.22 9.40
C VAL A 21 17.55 -10.04 8.78
N GLY A 22 16.98 -8.83 8.84
CA GLY A 22 17.62 -7.60 8.38
C GLY A 22 18.96 -7.35 9.08
N ALA A 23 19.01 -7.51 10.41
CA ALA A 23 20.21 -7.37 11.20
C ALA A 23 21.25 -8.46 10.88
N LEU A 24 20.81 -9.71 10.74
CA LEU A 24 21.70 -10.84 10.38
C LEU A 24 22.31 -10.69 8.97
N LEU A 25 21.63 -10.01 8.06
CA LEU A 25 22.11 -9.78 6.70
C LEU A 25 23.22 -8.71 6.61
N ILE A 26 23.34 -7.81 7.61
CA ILE A 26 24.36 -6.75 7.61
C ILE A 26 25.80 -7.31 7.61
N PRO A 27 26.20 -8.22 8.53
CA PRO A 27 27.56 -8.71 8.61
C PRO A 27 27.92 -9.71 7.50
N ILE A 28 26.93 -10.21 6.73
CA ILE A 28 27.19 -11.17 5.66
C ILE A 28 27.92 -10.48 4.51
N ASN A 29 29.06 -11.06 4.10
CA ASN A 29 29.85 -10.55 2.98
C ASN A 29 29.00 -10.39 1.72
N GLN A 30 29.26 -9.31 1.00
CA GLN A 30 28.54 -8.90 -0.21
C GLN A 30 28.64 -9.92 -1.34
N THR A 31 29.70 -10.70 -1.39
CA THR A 31 29.90 -11.76 -2.39
C THR A 31 28.99 -12.98 -2.20
N ARG A 32 28.38 -13.14 -1.02
CA ARG A 32 27.49 -14.28 -0.70
C ARG A 32 26.03 -14.00 -1.09
N TYR A 33 25.79 -13.62 -2.34
CA TYR A 33 24.45 -13.30 -2.85
C TYR A 33 23.44 -14.43 -2.64
N GLY A 34 23.82 -15.68 -2.88
CA GLY A 34 22.92 -16.84 -2.72
C GLY A 34 22.41 -17.02 -1.29
N LEU A 35 23.28 -16.80 -0.27
CA LEU A 35 22.88 -16.87 1.13
C LEU A 35 21.93 -15.72 1.50
N LYS A 36 22.24 -14.49 1.07
CA LYS A 36 21.37 -13.32 1.30
C LYS A 36 20.00 -13.51 0.67
N PHE A 37 19.97 -14.00 -0.56
CA PHE A 37 18.73 -14.29 -1.26
C PHE A 37 17.93 -15.40 -0.55
N ALA A 38 18.57 -16.50 -0.16
CA ALA A 38 17.91 -17.61 0.52
C ALA A 38 17.31 -17.17 1.87
N LEU A 39 18.05 -16.39 2.67
CA LEU A 39 17.55 -15.83 3.92
C LEU A 39 16.40 -14.84 3.67
N GLY A 40 16.51 -13.98 2.65
CA GLY A 40 15.45 -13.03 2.29
C GLY A 40 14.16 -13.73 1.86
N ILE A 41 14.24 -14.73 0.97
CA ILE A 41 13.08 -15.51 0.52
C ILE A 41 12.52 -16.36 1.66
N GLY A 42 13.37 -17.03 2.46
CA GLY A 42 12.93 -17.81 3.61
C GLY A 42 12.16 -16.96 4.62
N SER A 43 12.68 -15.76 4.93
CA SER A 43 11.98 -14.78 5.77
C SER A 43 10.64 -14.34 5.15
N GLY A 44 10.64 -14.04 3.85
CA GLY A 44 9.43 -13.63 3.15
C GLY A 44 8.33 -14.71 3.14
N LEU A 45 8.72 -15.98 2.91
CA LEU A 45 7.78 -17.12 2.95
C LEU A 45 7.23 -17.33 4.37
N LEU A 46 8.09 -17.29 5.38
CA LEU A 46 7.65 -17.43 6.77
C LEU A 46 6.73 -16.26 7.17
N LEU A 47 7.07 -15.04 6.76
CA LEU A 47 6.24 -13.87 6.99
C LEU A 47 4.86 -14.03 6.34
N TRP A 48 4.82 -14.53 5.09
CA TRP A 48 3.57 -14.78 4.39
C TRP A 48 2.72 -15.84 5.10
N MET A 49 3.33 -16.95 5.52
CA MET A 49 2.63 -18.00 6.27
C MET A 49 2.05 -17.46 7.59
N VAL A 50 2.83 -16.68 8.34
CA VAL A 50 2.36 -16.06 9.59
C VAL A 50 1.23 -15.07 9.30
N SER A 51 1.36 -14.23 8.27
CA SER A 51 0.31 -13.27 7.90
C SER A 51 -1.01 -13.96 7.53
N VAL A 52 -0.95 -15.07 6.79
CA VAL A 52 -2.14 -15.89 6.46
C VAL A 52 -2.72 -16.53 7.73
N ALA A 53 -1.88 -17.06 8.62
CA ALA A 53 -2.34 -17.63 9.89
C ALA A 53 -3.06 -16.57 10.74
N LEU A 54 -2.50 -15.35 10.84
CA LEU A 54 -3.13 -14.23 11.55
C LEU A 54 -4.47 -13.83 10.91
N LEU A 55 -4.56 -13.87 9.57
CA LEU A 55 -5.83 -13.59 8.87
C LEU A 55 -6.91 -14.62 9.20
N LEU A 56 -6.56 -15.91 9.18
CA LEU A 56 -7.47 -16.99 9.53
C LEU A 56 -7.90 -16.91 10.99
N MET A 57 -7.00 -16.51 11.89
CA MET A 57 -7.32 -16.32 13.31
C MET A 57 -8.21 -15.10 13.55
N ALA A 58 -8.01 -14.01 12.82
CA ALA A 58 -8.82 -12.79 12.93
C ALA A 58 -10.21 -12.96 12.31
N ASP A 59 -10.35 -13.78 11.25
CA ASP A 59 -11.67 -14.07 10.63
C ASP A 59 -12.41 -15.20 11.33
N GLY A 60 -11.69 -16.11 12.01
CA GLY A 60 -12.26 -17.18 12.81
C GLY A 60 -12.65 -16.72 14.21
N GLU A 61 -13.18 -17.65 15.02
CA GLU A 61 -13.59 -17.42 16.41
C GLU A 61 -12.43 -17.55 17.42
N HIS A 62 -11.16 -17.44 16.99
CA HIS A 62 -10.01 -17.63 17.88
C HIS A 62 -9.84 -16.49 18.88
N TRP A 63 -10.21 -15.28 18.48
CA TRP A 63 -10.18 -14.09 19.33
C TRP A 63 -11.56 -13.48 19.49
N PRO A 64 -11.92 -13.00 20.69
CA PRO A 64 -13.18 -12.29 20.90
C PRO A 64 -13.30 -11.10 19.94
N ALA A 65 -14.44 -10.96 19.28
CA ALA A 65 -14.71 -9.97 18.23
C ALA A 65 -13.70 -10.00 17.03
N GLY A 66 -12.90 -11.06 16.89
CA GLY A 66 -11.86 -11.16 15.86
C GLY A 66 -10.65 -10.24 16.09
N ILE A 67 -10.44 -9.76 17.33
CA ILE A 67 -9.39 -8.82 17.70
C ILE A 67 -8.38 -9.50 18.62
N GLY A 68 -7.16 -9.72 18.12
CA GLY A 68 -6.01 -10.20 18.87
C GLY A 68 -5.16 -9.05 19.37
N VAL A 69 -4.86 -9.03 20.68
CA VAL A 69 -4.02 -8.01 21.31
C VAL A 69 -2.76 -8.65 21.87
N TYR A 70 -1.62 -8.03 21.64
CA TYR A 70 -0.33 -8.42 22.16
C TYR A 70 0.35 -7.24 22.87
N LEU A 71 0.59 -7.41 24.17
CA LEU A 71 1.28 -6.40 24.98
C LEU A 71 2.79 -6.62 24.89
N ALA A 72 3.47 -5.81 24.05
CA ALA A 72 4.87 -6.02 23.70
C ALA A 72 5.84 -5.98 24.90
N SER A 73 5.52 -5.20 25.94
CA SER A 73 6.29 -5.07 27.17
C SER A 73 5.64 -5.75 28.38
N ASN A 74 4.56 -6.49 28.17
CA ASN A 74 3.72 -7.04 29.24
C ASN A 74 3.20 -5.97 30.23
N TRP A 75 2.95 -4.76 29.75
CA TRP A 75 2.33 -3.66 30.48
C TRP A 75 0.95 -3.41 29.90
N ALA A 76 -0.03 -3.18 30.78
CA ALA A 76 -1.40 -2.91 30.35
C ALA A 76 -1.48 -1.63 29.49
N ALA A 77 -2.38 -1.63 28.49
CA ALA A 77 -2.76 -0.41 27.81
C ALA A 77 -3.51 0.51 28.82
N PRO A 78 -3.37 1.84 28.70
CA PRO A 78 -2.74 2.62 27.64
C PRO A 78 -1.24 2.88 27.82
N VAL A 79 -0.61 2.43 28.91
CA VAL A 79 0.80 2.72 29.23
C VAL A 79 1.76 1.88 28.39
N GLY A 80 1.43 0.59 28.18
CA GLY A 80 2.22 -0.33 27.40
C GLY A 80 1.93 -0.25 25.91
N ILE A 81 2.94 -0.57 25.07
CA ILE A 81 2.76 -0.68 23.62
C ILE A 81 1.91 -1.92 23.33
N ALA A 82 0.73 -1.71 22.76
CA ALA A 82 -0.15 -2.76 22.27
C ALA A 82 -0.01 -2.92 20.76
N LEU A 83 0.23 -4.15 20.32
CA LEU A 83 0.11 -4.57 18.92
C LEU A 83 -1.23 -5.27 18.76
N VAL A 84 -2.00 -4.88 17.77
CA VAL A 84 -3.35 -5.38 17.58
C VAL A 84 -3.51 -5.95 16.17
N VAL A 85 -4.09 -7.13 16.08
CA VAL A 85 -4.46 -7.77 14.83
C VAL A 85 -5.98 -7.86 14.78
N ASP A 86 -6.56 -7.24 13.78
CA ASP A 86 -7.94 -7.44 13.36
C ASP A 86 -7.96 -7.85 11.87
N ARG A 87 -9.15 -8.05 11.31
CA ARG A 87 -9.30 -8.44 9.89
C ARG A 87 -8.62 -7.46 8.93
N LEU A 88 -8.71 -6.15 9.19
CA LEU A 88 -8.09 -5.13 8.34
C LEU A 88 -6.56 -5.21 8.42
N THR A 89 -6.00 -5.26 9.62
CA THR A 89 -4.54 -5.37 9.82
C THR A 89 -4.01 -6.65 9.19
N ALA A 90 -4.66 -7.81 9.44
CA ALA A 90 -4.24 -9.09 8.89
C ALA A 90 -4.29 -9.11 7.35
N MET A 91 -5.32 -8.52 6.74
CA MET A 91 -5.43 -8.33 5.30
C MET A 91 -4.25 -7.50 4.75
N MET A 92 -3.88 -6.41 5.42
CA MET A 92 -2.75 -5.57 5.00
C MET A 92 -1.41 -6.31 5.14
N LEU A 93 -1.24 -7.15 6.16
CA LEU A 93 -0.06 -8.00 6.33
C LEU A 93 0.06 -9.04 5.21
N VAL A 94 -1.05 -9.70 4.84
CA VAL A 94 -1.09 -10.65 3.71
C VAL A 94 -0.76 -9.96 2.39
N LEU A 95 -1.37 -8.80 2.12
CA LEU A 95 -1.09 -8.02 0.92
C LEU A 95 0.38 -7.63 0.84
N THR A 96 0.94 -7.14 1.95
CA THR A 96 2.34 -6.71 2.04
C THR A 96 3.31 -7.86 1.83
N SER A 97 3.11 -8.98 2.53
CA SER A 97 3.98 -10.16 2.40
C SER A 97 3.90 -10.80 1.02
N THR A 98 2.73 -10.77 0.38
CA THR A 98 2.53 -11.27 -0.99
C THR A 98 3.31 -10.44 -2.01
N ILE A 99 3.18 -9.11 -1.96
CA ILE A 99 3.93 -8.22 -2.86
C ILE A 99 5.43 -8.28 -2.56
N ALA A 100 5.82 -8.33 -1.28
CA ALA A 100 7.21 -8.47 -0.88
C ALA A 100 7.86 -9.74 -1.43
N LEU A 101 7.18 -10.88 -1.37
CA LEU A 101 7.65 -12.13 -1.99
C LEU A 101 7.83 -12.00 -3.49
N ALA A 102 6.84 -11.45 -4.20
CA ALA A 102 6.92 -11.24 -5.64
C ALA A 102 8.11 -10.34 -6.00
N VAL A 103 8.33 -9.26 -5.23
CA VAL A 103 9.45 -8.32 -5.42
C VAL A 103 10.79 -8.99 -5.12
N LEU A 104 10.92 -9.79 -4.06
CA LEU A 104 12.16 -10.51 -3.75
C LEU A 104 12.50 -11.52 -4.85
N VAL A 105 11.53 -12.28 -5.34
CA VAL A 105 11.72 -13.23 -6.46
C VAL A 105 12.12 -12.50 -7.74
N PHE A 106 11.50 -11.36 -8.05
CA PHE A 106 11.85 -10.52 -9.21
C PHE A 106 13.26 -9.96 -9.12
N SER A 107 13.69 -9.56 -7.91
CA SER A 107 15.00 -8.93 -7.69
C SER A 107 16.18 -9.90 -7.83
N ALA A 108 15.90 -11.21 -7.85
CA ALA A 108 16.92 -12.26 -7.95
C ALA A 108 17.82 -12.06 -9.16
N ARG A 109 19.13 -12.21 -8.94
CA ARG A 109 20.19 -12.19 -9.98
C ARG A 109 20.45 -10.85 -10.66
N ARG A 110 19.64 -9.81 -10.43
CA ARG A 110 19.87 -8.49 -11.04
C ARG A 110 19.97 -7.40 -9.97
N TRP A 111 18.86 -7.03 -9.36
CA TRP A 111 18.81 -5.91 -8.43
C TRP A 111 19.50 -6.18 -7.10
N ASP A 112 19.59 -7.46 -6.70
CA ASP A 112 20.34 -7.90 -5.53
C ASP A 112 21.86 -7.68 -5.67
N ARG A 113 22.37 -7.49 -6.91
CA ARG A 113 23.81 -7.34 -7.24
C ARG A 113 24.24 -5.91 -7.56
N VAL A 114 23.27 -5.01 -7.78
CA VAL A 114 23.57 -3.65 -8.27
C VAL A 114 24.13 -2.75 -7.17
N GLY A 115 23.86 -3.04 -5.89
CA GLY A 115 24.29 -2.21 -4.77
C GLY A 115 24.40 -2.96 -3.45
N VAL A 116 24.90 -2.24 -2.46
CA VAL A 116 25.14 -2.73 -1.10
C VAL A 116 23.83 -2.75 -0.32
N SER A 117 23.62 -3.79 0.49
CA SER A 117 22.57 -3.82 1.53
C SER A 117 21.10 -3.84 1.06
N PHE A 118 20.83 -4.19 -0.21
CA PHE A 118 19.45 -4.28 -0.71
C PHE A 118 18.56 -5.14 0.20
N HIS A 119 18.97 -6.37 0.50
CA HIS A 119 18.19 -7.30 1.31
C HIS A 119 17.98 -6.83 2.75
N SER A 120 19.00 -6.21 3.39
CA SER A 120 18.87 -5.69 4.76
C SER A 120 17.88 -4.51 4.81
N LEU A 121 18.02 -3.54 3.91
CA LEU A 121 17.11 -2.40 3.81
C LEU A 121 15.69 -2.85 3.47
N PHE A 122 15.55 -3.85 2.62
CA PHE A 122 14.26 -4.43 2.28
C PHE A 122 13.56 -5.03 3.50
N GLN A 123 14.29 -5.77 4.33
CA GLN A 123 13.75 -6.34 5.57
C GLN A 123 13.39 -5.25 6.59
N PHE A 124 14.20 -4.21 6.77
CA PHE A 124 13.86 -3.10 7.66
C PHE A 124 12.63 -2.31 7.15
N MET A 125 12.47 -2.17 5.84
CA MET A 125 11.27 -1.57 5.27
C MET A 125 10.03 -2.43 5.57
N LEU A 126 10.12 -3.78 5.47
CA LEU A 126 9.03 -4.69 5.84
C LEU A 126 8.71 -4.62 7.33
N MET A 127 9.73 -4.54 8.20
CA MET A 127 9.53 -4.32 9.63
C MET A 127 8.71 -3.06 9.89
N GLY A 128 9.09 -1.94 9.28
CA GLY A 128 8.37 -0.67 9.44
C GLY A 128 6.94 -0.72 8.90
N LEU A 129 6.72 -1.34 7.72
CA LEU A 129 5.39 -1.54 7.14
C LEU A 129 4.49 -2.36 8.05
N ASN A 130 4.95 -3.53 8.47
CA ASN A 130 4.18 -4.43 9.32
C ASN A 130 3.92 -3.84 10.70
N GLY A 131 4.92 -3.15 11.26
CA GLY A 131 4.78 -2.45 12.53
C GLY A 131 3.75 -1.32 12.45
N ALA A 132 3.72 -0.56 11.36
CA ALA A 132 2.73 0.49 11.15
C ALA A 132 1.29 -0.04 11.05
N PHE A 133 1.10 -1.26 10.53
CA PHE A 133 -0.22 -1.89 10.49
C PHE A 133 -0.65 -2.47 11.85
N LEU A 134 0.31 -2.97 12.63
CA LEU A 134 0.03 -3.64 13.89
C LEU A 134 -0.09 -2.69 15.07
N THR A 135 0.56 -1.53 15.03
CA THR A 135 0.58 -0.63 16.17
C THR A 135 -0.72 0.13 16.35
N HIS A 136 -1.12 0.31 17.61
CA HIS A 136 -2.30 1.07 17.99
C HIS A 136 -1.97 2.19 19.00
N ASP A 137 -0.73 2.66 18.92
CA ASP A 137 -0.22 3.83 19.62
C ASP A 137 0.35 4.82 18.61
N LEU A 138 0.00 6.10 18.71
CA LEU A 138 0.36 7.14 17.73
C LEU A 138 1.86 7.42 17.70
N PHE A 139 2.54 7.36 18.86
CA PHE A 139 3.99 7.55 18.89
C PHE A 139 4.74 6.35 18.30
N ASN A 140 4.28 5.16 18.63
CA ASN A 140 4.85 3.96 18.06
C ASN A 140 4.60 3.86 16.53
N LEU A 141 3.44 4.36 16.06
CA LEU A 141 3.17 4.53 14.63
C LEU A 141 4.18 5.48 13.96
N PHE A 142 4.51 6.59 14.62
CA PHE A 142 5.56 7.49 14.16
C PHE A 142 6.90 6.75 14.04
N VAL A 143 7.31 5.99 15.05
CA VAL A 143 8.57 5.25 15.03
C VAL A 143 8.62 4.24 13.87
N PHE A 144 7.57 3.46 13.64
CA PHE A 144 7.52 2.52 12.51
C PHE A 144 7.52 3.23 11.15
N PHE A 145 6.91 4.40 11.06
CA PHE A 145 6.99 5.23 9.85
C PHE A 145 8.43 5.69 9.60
N GLU A 146 9.16 6.11 10.62
CA GLU A 146 10.55 6.54 10.47
C GLU A 146 11.47 5.38 10.05
N VAL A 147 11.31 4.20 10.64
CA VAL A 147 12.06 3.00 10.23
C VAL A 147 11.77 2.63 8.78
N MET A 148 10.50 2.61 8.39
CA MET A 148 10.08 2.34 7.01
C MET A 148 10.67 3.36 6.04
N LEU A 149 10.64 4.65 6.38
CA LEU A 149 11.16 5.74 5.54
C LEU A 149 12.68 5.67 5.42
N ALA A 150 13.40 5.52 6.53
CA ALA A 150 14.86 5.43 6.52
C ALA A 150 15.35 4.28 5.64
N ALA A 151 14.71 3.11 5.74
CA ALA A 151 15.00 1.98 4.87
C ALA A 151 14.67 2.28 3.40
N SER A 152 13.53 2.93 3.14
CA SER A 152 13.09 3.29 1.78
C SER A 152 14.01 4.32 1.13
N TYR A 153 14.61 5.24 1.89
CA TYR A 153 15.58 6.21 1.36
C TYR A 153 16.78 5.51 0.73
N GLY A 154 17.34 4.52 1.44
CA GLY A 154 18.43 3.72 0.90
C GLY A 154 18.00 2.90 -0.33
N LEU A 155 16.78 2.36 -0.34
CA LEU A 155 16.26 1.59 -1.48
C LEU A 155 15.96 2.45 -2.71
N VAL A 156 15.38 3.65 -2.53
CA VAL A 156 15.11 4.59 -3.63
C VAL A 156 16.40 5.04 -4.30
N LEU A 157 17.47 5.24 -3.54
CA LEU A 157 18.79 5.61 -4.06
C LEU A 157 19.58 4.42 -4.61
N HIS A 158 19.10 3.18 -4.46
CA HIS A 158 19.79 1.97 -4.89
C HIS A 158 20.04 1.94 -6.41
N GLY A 159 21.28 1.67 -6.81
CA GLY A 159 21.69 1.60 -8.22
C GLY A 159 22.03 2.94 -8.87
N TYR A 160 22.49 3.91 -8.11
CA TYR A 160 23.05 5.23 -8.46
C TYR A 160 22.85 5.73 -9.90
N ASN A 161 21.91 6.67 -10.09
CA ASN A 161 21.71 7.43 -11.32
C ASN A 161 21.37 8.88 -10.92
N LEU A 162 21.86 9.88 -11.67
CA LEU A 162 21.63 11.29 -11.34
C LEU A 162 20.13 11.63 -11.19
N ARG A 163 19.28 11.13 -12.10
CA ARG A 163 17.82 11.31 -12.00
C ARG A 163 17.26 10.72 -10.71
N ARG A 164 17.76 9.54 -10.30
CA ARG A 164 17.35 8.84 -9.08
C ARG A 164 17.78 9.59 -7.82
N ILE A 165 18.98 10.18 -7.83
CA ILE A 165 19.47 11.01 -6.72
C ILE A 165 18.60 12.27 -6.56
N GLN A 166 18.30 12.97 -7.67
CA GLN A 166 17.46 14.18 -7.63
C GLN A 166 16.03 13.87 -7.10
N ALA A 167 15.39 12.84 -7.65
CA ALA A 167 14.06 12.41 -7.20
C ALA A 167 14.09 11.89 -5.75
N GLY A 168 15.13 11.14 -5.38
CA GLY A 168 15.32 10.63 -4.03
C GLY A 168 15.52 11.75 -3.01
N MET A 169 16.28 12.80 -3.33
CA MET A 169 16.44 13.96 -2.45
C MET A 169 15.12 14.70 -2.24
N GLN A 170 14.32 14.87 -3.30
CA GLN A 170 12.98 15.45 -3.19
C GLN A 170 12.08 14.57 -2.30
N TYR A 171 12.10 13.26 -2.50
CA TYR A 171 11.37 12.29 -1.69
C TYR A 171 11.75 12.38 -0.21
N ILE A 172 13.05 12.40 0.11
CA ILE A 172 13.57 12.52 1.47
C ILE A 172 13.10 13.83 2.11
N ALA A 173 13.32 14.97 1.44
CA ALA A 173 12.97 16.28 1.99
C ALA A 173 11.49 16.40 2.33
N VAL A 174 10.59 15.99 1.42
CA VAL A 174 9.14 16.06 1.65
C VAL A 174 8.72 15.14 2.80
N ASN A 175 9.26 13.92 2.86
CA ASN A 175 8.90 12.99 3.93
C ASN A 175 9.47 13.39 5.30
N LEU A 176 10.66 14.03 5.37
CA LEU A 176 11.17 14.59 6.63
C LEU A 176 10.26 15.70 7.18
N VAL A 177 9.79 16.60 6.31
CA VAL A 177 8.81 17.63 6.73
C VAL A 177 7.51 16.98 7.21
N ALA A 178 7.01 15.98 6.50
CA ALA A 178 5.82 15.23 6.92
C ALA A 178 6.02 14.55 8.28
N SER A 179 7.20 14.00 8.55
CA SER A 179 7.54 13.38 9.84
C SER A 179 7.57 14.40 10.99
N LEU A 180 8.09 15.59 10.75
CA LEU A 180 8.05 16.69 11.75
C LEU A 180 6.61 17.10 12.05
N LEU A 181 5.76 17.24 11.03
CA LEU A 181 4.34 17.53 11.21
C LEU A 181 3.63 16.41 11.99
N PHE A 182 3.97 15.14 11.72
CA PHE A 182 3.43 14.02 12.48
C PHE A 182 3.75 14.17 13.97
N LEU A 183 5.00 14.40 14.32
CA LEU A 183 5.44 14.52 15.72
C LEU A 183 4.78 15.72 16.42
N ILE A 184 4.66 16.87 15.73
CA ILE A 184 3.95 18.04 16.26
C ILE A 184 2.47 17.70 16.50
N GLY A 185 1.80 17.05 15.54
CA GLY A 185 0.41 16.64 15.68
C GLY A 185 0.19 15.69 16.85
N VAL A 186 1.05 14.68 17.00
CA VAL A 186 1.02 13.73 18.13
C VAL A 186 1.22 14.44 19.47
N SER A 187 2.15 15.41 19.53
CA SER A 187 2.39 16.19 20.76
C SER A 187 1.19 17.03 21.17
N LEU A 188 0.49 17.64 20.20
CA LEU A 188 -0.75 18.40 20.47
C LEU A 188 -1.90 17.48 20.90
N ILE A 189 -2.04 16.30 20.29
CA ILE A 189 -3.03 15.30 20.69
C ILE A 189 -2.77 14.85 22.14
N TYR A 190 -1.49 14.59 22.49
CA TYR A 190 -1.13 14.21 23.85
C TYR A 190 -1.41 15.33 24.86
N ALA A 191 -1.12 16.57 24.50
CA ALA A 191 -1.40 17.73 25.37
C ALA A 191 -2.90 17.89 25.65
N ALA A 192 -3.76 17.58 24.66
CA ALA A 192 -5.22 17.66 24.79
C ALA A 192 -5.84 16.49 25.56
N SER A 193 -5.34 15.27 25.33
CA SER A 193 -6.01 14.03 25.79
C SER A 193 -5.27 13.30 26.90
N GLY A 194 -3.97 13.55 27.09
CA GLY A 194 -3.09 12.83 28.02
C GLY A 194 -2.80 11.38 27.61
N THR A 195 -3.11 10.98 26.36
CA THR A 195 -2.90 9.61 25.87
C THR A 195 -2.49 9.59 24.41
N LEU A 196 -1.70 8.59 24.01
CA LEU A 196 -1.32 8.30 22.62
C LEU A 196 -1.86 6.98 22.13
N ASN A 197 -2.45 6.18 23.02
CA ASN A 197 -3.12 4.95 22.65
C ASN A 197 -4.43 5.27 21.92
N ILE A 198 -4.61 4.75 20.71
CA ILE A 198 -5.77 5.07 19.85
C ILE A 198 -7.08 4.62 20.49
N ALA A 199 -7.09 3.48 21.21
CA ALA A 199 -8.28 2.97 21.88
C ALA A 199 -8.69 3.84 23.07
N ASP A 200 -7.73 4.28 23.88
CA ASP A 200 -7.95 5.18 25.02
C ASP A 200 -8.35 6.58 24.53
N LEU A 201 -7.72 7.07 23.46
CA LEU A 201 -8.07 8.34 22.83
C LEU A 201 -9.52 8.34 22.32
N ALA A 202 -9.95 7.26 21.68
CA ALA A 202 -11.34 7.10 21.21
C ALA A 202 -12.35 7.15 22.37
N GLY A 203 -11.98 6.57 23.54
CA GLY A 203 -12.82 6.61 24.75
C GLY A 203 -12.86 7.98 25.43
N ARG A 204 -11.75 8.73 25.43
CA ARG A 204 -11.63 10.05 26.08
C ARG A 204 -12.18 11.20 25.23
N ALA A 205 -12.04 11.11 23.90
CA ALA A 205 -12.39 12.18 22.97
C ALA A 205 -13.80 12.75 23.19
N PRO A 206 -14.87 11.96 23.38
CA PRO A 206 -16.23 12.49 23.59
C PRO A 206 -16.41 13.29 24.88
N ALA A 207 -15.55 13.08 25.88
CA ALA A 207 -15.63 13.68 27.20
C ALA A 207 -14.74 14.92 27.38
N LEU A 208 -13.98 15.33 26.34
CA LEU A 208 -13.10 16.48 26.41
C LEU A 208 -13.86 17.82 26.52
N GLY A 209 -13.32 18.74 27.30
CA GLY A 209 -13.80 20.12 27.36
C GLY A 209 -13.61 20.87 26.03
N ALA A 210 -14.28 21.99 25.86
CA ALA A 210 -14.26 22.74 24.58
C ALA A 210 -12.83 23.15 24.15
N GLN A 211 -11.98 23.59 25.09
CA GLN A 211 -10.61 23.98 24.81
C GLN A 211 -9.75 22.79 24.34
N ASP A 212 -9.85 21.64 25.03
CA ASP A 212 -9.10 20.45 24.69
C ASP A 212 -9.58 19.83 23.38
N THR A 213 -10.88 19.93 23.08
CA THR A 213 -11.48 19.54 21.79
C THR A 213 -10.84 20.30 20.64
N TRP A 214 -10.70 21.64 20.75
CA TRP A 214 -10.04 22.45 19.74
C TRP A 214 -8.57 22.06 19.55
N LEU A 215 -7.86 21.82 20.65
CA LEU A 215 -6.46 21.41 20.61
C LEU A 215 -6.30 20.04 19.97
N LEU A 216 -7.19 19.09 20.28
CA LEU A 216 -7.24 17.78 19.65
C LEU A 216 -7.48 17.87 18.14
N GLN A 217 -8.44 18.70 17.70
CA GLN A 217 -8.75 18.89 16.30
C GLN A 217 -7.58 19.51 15.51
N ILE A 218 -6.88 20.49 16.11
CA ILE A 218 -5.67 21.08 15.51
C ILE A 218 -4.58 20.01 15.41
N GLY A 219 -4.32 19.27 16.49
CA GLY A 219 -3.33 18.20 16.51
C GLY A 219 -3.63 17.11 15.47
N ALA A 220 -4.89 16.67 15.38
CA ALA A 220 -5.35 15.71 14.38
C ALA A 220 -5.18 16.25 12.95
N THR A 221 -5.48 17.53 12.71
CA THR A 221 -5.31 18.16 11.39
C THR A 221 -3.83 18.18 10.98
N VAL A 222 -2.93 18.58 11.89
CA VAL A 222 -1.49 18.61 11.63
C VAL A 222 -0.96 17.20 11.38
N MET A 223 -1.39 16.20 12.17
CA MET A 223 -1.04 14.79 11.95
C MET A 223 -1.60 14.27 10.63
N ALA A 224 -2.83 14.66 10.26
CA ALA A 224 -3.43 14.30 8.98
C ALA A 224 -2.58 14.75 7.81
N LEU A 225 -2.01 15.96 7.83
CA LEU A 225 -1.12 16.44 6.76
C LEU A 225 0.05 15.47 6.51
N ALA A 226 0.60 14.86 7.56
CA ALA A 226 1.64 13.84 7.41
C ALA A 226 1.11 12.58 6.72
N PHE A 227 -0.04 12.05 7.13
CA PHE A 227 -0.64 10.87 6.50
C PHE A 227 -1.04 11.14 5.06
N LEU A 228 -1.61 12.31 4.77
CA LEU A 228 -2.03 12.73 3.44
C LEU A 228 -0.83 12.96 2.50
N THR A 229 0.31 13.44 3.04
CA THR A 229 1.57 13.51 2.27
C THR A 229 2.04 12.12 1.87
N LYS A 230 1.99 11.14 2.79
CA LYS A 230 2.36 9.75 2.52
C LYS A 230 1.36 9.07 1.57
N GLY A 231 0.07 9.36 1.71
CA GLY A 231 -0.99 8.93 0.79
C GLY A 231 -0.99 9.64 -0.55
N ALA A 232 -0.07 10.61 -0.75
CA ALA A 232 0.05 11.42 -1.96
C ALA A 232 -1.23 12.18 -2.36
N MET A 233 -1.98 12.70 -1.37
CA MET A 233 -3.14 13.53 -1.63
C MET A 233 -2.73 14.90 -2.19
N TRP A 234 -3.47 15.40 -3.17
CA TRP A 234 -3.25 16.74 -3.72
C TRP A 234 -3.52 17.83 -2.65
N PRO A 235 -2.68 18.88 -2.54
CA PRO A 235 -1.49 19.20 -3.33
C PRO A 235 -0.18 18.52 -2.86
N LEU A 236 -0.19 17.73 -1.79
CA LEU A 236 0.98 17.16 -1.14
C LEU A 236 1.64 16.00 -1.92
N GLY A 237 0.97 15.46 -2.96
CA GLY A 237 1.40 14.29 -3.74
C GLY A 237 2.37 14.55 -4.89
N PHE A 238 2.87 15.77 -5.09
CA PHE A 238 3.69 16.18 -6.24
C PHE A 238 5.03 15.42 -6.37
N TRP A 239 5.55 14.90 -5.27
CA TRP A 239 6.82 14.16 -5.23
C TRP A 239 6.71 12.75 -5.82
N LEU A 240 5.52 12.15 -5.81
CA LEU A 240 5.34 10.73 -6.08
C LEU A 240 5.61 10.34 -7.55
N PRO A 241 5.11 11.05 -8.60
CA PRO A 241 5.32 10.63 -10.00
C PRO A 241 6.79 10.65 -10.40
N THR A 242 7.58 11.60 -9.90
CA THR A 242 9.02 11.70 -10.18
C THR A 242 9.81 10.61 -9.47
N THR A 243 9.43 10.27 -8.23
CA THR A 243 10.05 9.20 -7.44
C THR A 243 9.80 7.84 -8.08
N TYR A 244 8.56 7.56 -8.50
CA TYR A 244 8.20 6.29 -9.15
C TYR A 244 8.87 6.11 -10.51
N ALA A 245 8.96 7.18 -11.30
CA ALA A 245 9.65 7.13 -12.59
C ALA A 245 11.16 6.88 -12.48
N SER A 246 11.77 7.21 -11.35
CA SER A 246 13.21 7.09 -11.15
C SER A 246 13.61 5.87 -10.32
N ALA A 247 12.71 5.33 -9.48
CA ALA A 247 12.98 4.16 -8.66
C ALA A 247 13.24 2.92 -9.54
N SER A 248 14.00 1.96 -9.00
CA SER A 248 14.04 0.62 -9.62
C SER A 248 12.67 -0.06 -9.51
N ALA A 249 12.29 -0.90 -10.47
CA ALA A 249 10.97 -1.52 -10.48
C ALA A 249 10.64 -2.29 -9.18
N PRO A 250 11.56 -3.08 -8.58
CA PRO A 250 11.30 -3.71 -7.30
C PRO A 250 10.97 -2.71 -6.19
N VAL A 251 11.73 -1.62 -6.12
CA VAL A 251 11.50 -0.57 -5.13
C VAL A 251 10.21 0.18 -5.41
N GLY A 252 9.93 0.51 -6.68
CA GLY A 252 8.68 1.14 -7.11
C GLY A 252 7.45 0.32 -6.73
N ALA A 253 7.50 -1.02 -6.91
CA ALA A 253 6.41 -1.90 -6.50
C ALA A 253 6.16 -1.86 -4.97
N MET A 254 7.23 -1.74 -4.16
CA MET A 254 7.10 -1.57 -2.71
C MET A 254 6.62 -0.17 -2.31
N LEU A 255 7.00 0.87 -3.05
CA LEU A 255 6.50 2.23 -2.80
C LEU A 255 4.97 2.33 -2.98
N VAL A 256 4.37 1.48 -3.84
CA VAL A 256 2.90 1.37 -3.96
C VAL A 256 2.26 1.02 -2.61
N LEU A 257 2.85 0.08 -1.86
CA LEU A 257 2.39 -0.27 -0.51
C LEU A 257 2.55 0.90 0.48
N MET A 258 3.66 1.64 0.39
CA MET A 258 3.91 2.76 1.29
C MET A 258 2.85 3.87 1.16
N THR A 259 2.31 4.11 -0.04
CA THR A 259 1.18 5.05 -0.19
C THR A 259 -0.08 4.53 0.52
N LYS A 260 -0.28 3.21 0.55
CA LYS A 260 -1.43 2.59 1.24
C LYS A 260 -1.31 2.63 2.76
N VAL A 261 -0.09 2.72 3.31
CA VAL A 261 0.10 2.95 4.75
C VAL A 261 -0.48 4.31 5.17
N GLY A 262 -0.29 5.37 4.38
CA GLY A 262 -0.92 6.67 4.64
C GLY A 262 -2.45 6.60 4.63
N VAL A 263 -3.03 5.90 3.65
CA VAL A 263 -4.48 5.66 3.56
C VAL A 263 -4.98 4.84 4.77
N TYR A 264 -4.26 3.77 5.13
CA TYR A 264 -4.57 2.94 6.29
C TYR A 264 -4.55 3.73 7.59
N ALA A 265 -3.54 4.57 7.80
CA ALA A 265 -3.43 5.39 9.00
C ALA A 265 -4.60 6.37 9.13
N VAL A 266 -5.00 7.04 8.04
CA VAL A 266 -6.22 7.86 8.03
C VAL A 266 -7.45 7.01 8.35
N LEU A 267 -7.66 5.90 7.66
CA LEU A 267 -8.80 5.02 7.89
C LEU A 267 -8.89 4.59 9.36
N ARG A 268 -7.78 4.07 9.91
CA ARG A 268 -7.71 3.56 11.28
C ARG A 268 -8.00 4.63 12.33
N VAL A 269 -7.27 5.75 12.26
CA VAL A 269 -7.38 6.81 13.28
C VAL A 269 -8.71 7.54 13.15
N TRP A 270 -9.15 7.88 11.93
CA TRP A 270 -10.38 8.65 11.74
C TRP A 270 -11.63 7.87 12.13
N LEU A 271 -11.72 6.60 11.76
CA LEU A 271 -12.88 5.79 12.16
C LEU A 271 -12.90 5.50 13.66
N ALA A 272 -11.73 5.31 14.31
CA ALA A 272 -11.66 5.03 15.73
C ALA A 272 -11.95 6.28 16.59
N VAL A 273 -11.37 7.44 16.24
CA VAL A 273 -11.40 8.63 17.10
C VAL A 273 -12.54 9.60 16.73
N PHE A 274 -12.84 9.75 15.44
CA PHE A 274 -13.84 10.70 14.92
C PHE A 274 -15.06 9.99 14.30
N GLY A 275 -15.30 8.74 14.69
CA GLY A 275 -16.47 7.96 14.27
C GLY A 275 -17.80 8.54 14.79
N ALA A 276 -18.90 7.86 14.51
CA ALA A 276 -20.25 8.33 14.84
C ALA A 276 -20.45 8.60 16.35
N GLU A 277 -19.74 7.90 17.23
CA GLU A 277 -19.86 8.02 18.70
C GLU A 277 -18.92 9.07 19.31
N ALA A 278 -18.16 9.81 18.49
CA ALA A 278 -17.24 10.84 18.96
C ALA A 278 -17.91 12.14 19.48
N GLY A 279 -19.21 12.11 19.72
CA GLY A 279 -19.96 13.25 20.24
C GLY A 279 -19.85 14.49 19.33
N GLY A 280 -19.48 15.65 19.88
CA GLY A 280 -19.32 16.89 19.10
C GLY A 280 -18.19 16.87 18.06
N MET A 281 -17.33 15.84 18.04
CA MET A 281 -16.27 15.66 17.06
C MET A 281 -16.60 14.60 16.01
N SER A 282 -17.83 14.05 16.04
CA SER A 282 -18.26 13.07 15.03
C SER A 282 -18.10 13.65 13.61
N HIS A 283 -17.57 12.82 12.73
CA HIS A 283 -17.36 13.16 11.31
C HIS A 283 -16.36 14.31 11.06
N PHE A 284 -15.54 14.70 12.05
CA PHE A 284 -14.52 15.74 11.87
C PHE A 284 -13.59 15.40 10.69
N GLY A 285 -13.43 16.34 9.77
CA GLY A 285 -12.52 16.24 8.62
C GLY A 285 -12.99 15.36 7.46
N LEU A 286 -14.12 14.62 7.56
CA LEU A 286 -14.58 13.72 6.50
C LEU A 286 -14.91 14.48 5.19
N ALA A 287 -15.53 15.66 5.28
CA ALA A 287 -15.80 16.50 4.12
C ALA A 287 -14.51 16.96 3.43
N ALA A 288 -13.47 17.29 4.21
CA ALA A 288 -12.16 17.65 3.68
C ALA A 288 -11.47 16.45 3.00
N LEU A 289 -11.59 15.24 3.56
CA LEU A 289 -11.09 14.01 2.94
C LEU A 289 -11.80 13.71 1.61
N THR A 290 -13.12 13.88 1.56
CA THR A 290 -13.90 13.71 0.32
C THR A 290 -13.47 14.72 -0.74
N ALA A 291 -13.44 16.01 -0.40
CA ALA A 291 -13.06 17.08 -1.33
C ALA A 291 -11.61 16.94 -1.81
N GLY A 292 -10.68 16.67 -0.89
CA GLY A 292 -9.27 16.45 -1.20
C GLY A 292 -9.05 15.17 -2.02
N GLY A 293 -9.81 14.10 -1.75
CA GLY A 293 -9.81 12.87 -2.54
C GLY A 293 -10.27 13.12 -3.98
N MET A 294 -11.36 13.89 -4.18
CA MET A 294 -11.84 14.30 -5.49
C MET A 294 -10.82 15.17 -6.25
N ALA A 295 -10.21 16.14 -5.58
CA ALA A 295 -9.14 16.97 -6.18
C ALA A 295 -7.92 16.12 -6.57
N THR A 296 -7.57 15.12 -5.76
CA THR A 296 -6.50 14.16 -6.03
C THR A 296 -6.81 13.28 -7.24
N LEU A 297 -8.05 12.82 -7.38
CA LEU A 297 -8.53 12.09 -8.56
C LEU A 297 -8.37 12.92 -9.84
N LEU A 298 -8.80 14.18 -9.82
CA LEU A 298 -8.68 15.09 -10.95
C LEU A 298 -7.21 15.35 -11.31
N PHE A 299 -6.38 15.65 -10.33
CA PHE A 299 -4.94 15.84 -10.52
C PHE A 299 -4.28 14.59 -11.11
N GLY A 300 -4.60 13.41 -10.58
CA GLY A 300 -4.12 12.13 -11.06
C GLY A 300 -4.54 11.83 -12.50
N ALA A 301 -5.79 12.11 -12.86
CA ALA A 301 -6.33 11.92 -14.21
C ALA A 301 -5.61 12.81 -15.24
N ILE A 302 -5.43 14.09 -14.94
CA ILE A 302 -4.70 15.04 -15.80
C ILE A 302 -3.25 14.61 -15.96
N GLY A 303 -2.58 14.25 -14.85
CA GLY A 303 -1.21 13.78 -14.86
C GLY A 303 -1.02 12.48 -15.64
N MET A 304 -1.96 11.54 -15.54
CA MET A 304 -1.95 10.28 -16.27
C MET A 304 -2.01 10.51 -17.78
N LEU A 305 -2.91 11.39 -18.24
CA LEU A 305 -3.07 11.74 -19.65
C LEU A 305 -1.84 12.48 -20.22
N SER A 306 -1.22 13.35 -19.43
CA SER A 306 -0.06 14.14 -19.87
C SER A 306 1.24 13.32 -19.90
N SER A 307 1.27 12.16 -19.21
CA SER A 307 2.47 11.33 -19.08
C SER A 307 2.72 10.50 -20.35
N GLN A 308 4.00 10.32 -20.67
CA GLN A 308 4.46 9.41 -21.72
C GLN A 308 5.37 8.30 -21.17
N ASP A 309 5.89 8.48 -19.98
CA ASP A 309 6.78 7.56 -19.28
C ASP A 309 5.95 6.59 -18.41
N GLY A 310 6.22 5.28 -18.53
CA GLY A 310 5.47 4.24 -17.82
C GLY A 310 5.56 4.35 -16.30
N GLY A 311 6.74 4.71 -15.75
CA GLY A 311 6.94 4.92 -14.33
C GLY A 311 6.15 6.13 -13.79
N ARG A 312 6.10 7.22 -14.57
CA ARG A 312 5.25 8.39 -14.22
C ARG A 312 3.76 8.03 -14.28
N MET A 313 3.33 7.24 -15.28
CA MET A 313 1.95 6.75 -15.36
C MET A 313 1.60 5.89 -14.14
N ALA A 314 2.51 5.02 -13.68
CA ALA A 314 2.32 4.25 -12.45
C ALA A 314 2.19 5.18 -11.23
N GLY A 315 2.99 6.23 -11.14
CA GLY A 315 2.87 7.24 -10.08
C GLY A 315 1.51 7.93 -10.07
N PHE A 316 1.02 8.40 -11.22
CA PHE A 316 -0.30 9.02 -11.31
C PHE A 316 -1.44 8.01 -11.07
N GLY A 317 -1.26 6.75 -11.48
CA GLY A 317 -2.20 5.68 -11.14
C GLY A 317 -2.29 5.44 -9.63
N ALA A 318 -1.17 5.49 -8.91
CA ALA A 318 -1.14 5.42 -7.45
C ALA A 318 -1.85 6.62 -6.79
N ILE A 319 -1.70 7.84 -7.36
CA ILE A 319 -2.41 9.05 -6.92
C ILE A 319 -3.92 8.90 -7.14
N ILE A 320 -4.37 8.43 -8.32
CA ILE A 320 -5.80 8.15 -8.59
C ILE A 320 -6.35 7.16 -7.56
N SER A 321 -5.60 6.08 -7.29
CA SER A 321 -6.01 5.08 -6.30
C SER A 321 -6.10 5.67 -4.89
N SER A 322 -5.14 6.48 -4.46
CA SER A 322 -5.18 7.14 -3.15
C SER A 322 -6.32 8.15 -3.06
N GLY A 323 -6.56 8.95 -4.10
CA GLY A 323 -7.67 9.90 -4.16
C GLY A 323 -9.03 9.21 -4.05
N THR A 324 -9.21 8.08 -4.75
CA THR A 324 -10.42 7.25 -4.63
C THR A 324 -10.64 6.78 -3.19
N LEU A 325 -9.60 6.23 -2.56
CA LEU A 325 -9.68 5.69 -1.20
C LEU A 325 -9.95 6.79 -0.16
N MET A 326 -9.31 7.95 -0.28
CA MET A 326 -9.54 9.08 0.62
C MET A 326 -10.98 9.61 0.51
N ALA A 327 -11.51 9.72 -0.72
CA ALA A 327 -12.91 10.11 -0.93
C ALA A 327 -13.89 9.07 -0.36
N VAL A 328 -13.58 7.77 -0.47
CA VAL A 328 -14.36 6.67 0.11
C VAL A 328 -14.38 6.73 1.64
N ILE A 329 -13.23 6.99 2.28
CA ILE A 329 -13.14 7.15 3.74
C ILE A 329 -14.03 8.34 4.19
N GLY A 330 -14.04 9.41 3.42
CA GLY A 330 -14.88 10.58 3.69
C GLY A 330 -16.39 10.31 3.67
N HIS A 331 -16.86 9.24 3.00
CA HIS A 331 -18.27 8.81 3.00
C HIS A 331 -18.64 7.85 4.14
N SER A 332 -17.69 7.21 4.79
CA SER A 332 -17.77 6.38 6.01
C SER A 332 -18.90 5.34 6.11
N GLY A 333 -19.56 4.96 5.02
CA GLY A 333 -20.61 3.92 5.01
C GLY A 333 -20.01 2.50 4.94
N THR A 334 -20.60 1.51 5.63
CA THR A 334 -20.10 0.12 5.69
C THR A 334 -19.89 -0.48 4.29
N ALA A 335 -20.89 -0.41 3.42
CA ALA A 335 -20.82 -0.93 2.06
C ALA A 335 -19.81 -0.16 1.18
N VAL A 336 -19.73 1.17 1.37
CA VAL A 336 -18.79 2.04 0.64
C VAL A 336 -17.34 1.73 1.03
N LEU A 337 -17.09 1.55 2.34
CA LEU A 337 -15.77 1.16 2.84
C LEU A 337 -15.38 -0.25 2.38
N ALA A 338 -16.30 -1.23 2.40
CA ALA A 338 -16.04 -2.59 1.91
C ALA A 338 -15.64 -2.59 0.42
N ALA A 339 -16.37 -1.86 -0.41
CA ALA A 339 -16.03 -1.69 -1.83
C ALA A 339 -14.69 -0.93 -2.01
N GLY A 340 -14.39 0.05 -1.15
CA GLY A 340 -13.11 0.75 -1.11
C GLY A 340 -11.94 -0.16 -0.75
N LEU A 341 -12.10 -1.05 0.22
CA LEU A 341 -11.07 -2.03 0.60
C LEU A 341 -10.84 -3.06 -0.52
N TYR A 342 -11.91 -3.49 -1.20
CA TYR A 342 -11.76 -4.34 -2.39
C TYR A 342 -10.99 -3.63 -3.50
N TYR A 343 -11.28 -2.33 -3.74
CA TYR A 343 -10.54 -1.50 -4.66
C TYR A 343 -9.06 -1.35 -4.24
N LEU A 344 -8.78 -1.21 -2.94
CA LEU A 344 -7.42 -1.14 -2.40
C LEU A 344 -6.62 -2.39 -2.78
N LEU A 345 -7.17 -3.59 -2.55
CA LEU A 345 -6.52 -4.86 -2.88
C LEU A 345 -6.20 -4.95 -4.38
N GLY A 346 -7.21 -4.82 -5.23
CA GLY A 346 -7.06 -4.95 -6.68
C GLY A 346 -6.11 -3.92 -7.28
N SER A 347 -6.26 -2.63 -6.90
CA SER A 347 -5.42 -1.56 -7.43
C SER A 347 -3.97 -1.68 -6.96
N THR A 348 -3.72 -2.15 -5.74
CA THR A 348 -2.36 -2.29 -5.20
C THR A 348 -1.61 -3.44 -5.88
N LEU A 349 -2.26 -4.60 -6.05
CA LEU A 349 -1.67 -5.76 -6.76
C LEU A 349 -1.38 -5.43 -8.23
N ALA A 350 -2.35 -4.83 -8.93
CA ALA A 350 -2.18 -4.46 -10.33
C ALA A 350 -1.09 -3.41 -10.54
N MET A 351 -1.00 -2.42 -9.65
CA MET A 351 0.02 -1.39 -9.73
C MET A 351 1.42 -1.93 -9.42
N ALA A 352 1.55 -2.83 -8.43
CA ALA A 352 2.81 -3.52 -8.15
C ALA A 352 3.25 -4.38 -9.34
N ALA A 353 2.33 -5.16 -9.95
CA ALA A 353 2.61 -5.93 -11.15
C ALA A 353 3.03 -5.02 -12.32
N PHE A 354 2.34 -3.90 -12.51
CA PHE A 354 2.63 -2.93 -13.56
C PHE A 354 4.01 -2.28 -13.40
N MET A 355 4.43 -1.95 -12.17
CA MET A 355 5.78 -1.43 -11.89
C MET A 355 6.88 -2.43 -12.27
N LEU A 356 6.69 -3.72 -11.96
CA LEU A 356 7.64 -4.76 -12.36
C LEU A 356 7.65 -4.97 -13.88
N LEU A 357 6.48 -4.90 -14.50
CA LEU A 357 6.30 -5.11 -15.94
C LEU A 357 6.96 -4.00 -16.79
N ILE A 358 6.85 -2.74 -16.36
CA ILE A 358 7.44 -1.59 -17.08
C ILE A 358 8.93 -1.81 -17.30
N GLU A 359 9.67 -2.25 -16.30
CA GLU A 359 11.12 -2.49 -16.43
C GLU A 359 11.43 -3.52 -17.52
N LEU A 360 10.62 -4.58 -17.65
CA LEU A 360 10.81 -5.59 -18.68
C LEU A 360 10.47 -5.06 -20.07
N THR A 361 9.44 -4.23 -20.17
CA THR A 361 9.05 -3.61 -21.44
C THR A 361 10.07 -2.55 -21.91
N GLU A 362 10.71 -1.84 -20.99
CA GLU A 362 11.80 -0.91 -21.32
C GLU A 362 13.04 -1.63 -21.88
N ARG A 363 13.28 -2.89 -21.52
CA ARG A 363 14.38 -3.71 -22.08
C ARG A 363 14.15 -4.11 -23.53
N ILE A 364 12.92 -4.08 -24.04
CA ILE A 364 12.59 -4.37 -25.45
C ILE A 364 13.19 -3.30 -26.37
N ARG A 365 13.34 -2.08 -25.86
CA ARG A 365 13.86 -0.94 -26.63
C ARG A 365 15.30 -0.63 -26.26
N PRO A 366 16.25 -0.75 -27.21
CA PRO A 366 17.60 -0.27 -26.97
C PRO A 366 17.61 1.24 -26.73
N PRO A 367 18.48 1.75 -25.82
CA PRO A 367 18.66 3.18 -25.62
C PRO A 367 19.03 3.85 -26.94
N GLY A 368 18.27 4.87 -27.34
CA GLY A 368 18.46 5.59 -28.60
C GLY A 368 17.62 5.11 -29.79
N SER A 369 16.84 4.01 -29.66
CA SER A 369 15.99 3.53 -30.77
C SER A 369 14.92 4.54 -31.18
N ALA A 370 14.41 5.36 -30.26
CA ALA A 370 13.46 6.44 -30.59
C ALA A 370 14.13 7.56 -31.41
N MET A 371 15.37 7.90 -31.09
CA MET A 371 16.13 8.91 -31.84
C MET A 371 16.57 8.35 -33.21
N LEU A 372 16.95 7.07 -33.26
CA LEU A 372 17.28 6.39 -34.52
C LEU A 372 16.04 6.25 -35.41
N ALA A 373 14.86 5.91 -34.86
CA ALA A 373 13.61 5.84 -35.63
C ALA A 373 13.21 7.20 -36.20
N LEU A 374 13.30 8.29 -35.40
CA LEU A 374 13.08 9.66 -35.88
C LEU A 374 14.09 10.07 -36.96
N THR A 375 15.34 9.65 -36.80
CA THR A 375 16.40 9.96 -37.81
C THR A 375 16.14 9.15 -39.08
N MET A 376 15.80 7.89 -39.00
CA MET A 376 15.45 7.05 -40.16
C MET A 376 14.19 7.53 -40.88
N GLU A 377 13.18 8.01 -40.12
CA GLU A 377 11.96 8.60 -40.67
C GLU A 377 12.22 9.95 -41.35
N ALA A 378 13.12 10.76 -40.78
CA ALA A 378 13.53 12.05 -41.37
C ALA A 378 14.38 11.91 -42.63
N PHE A 379 15.16 10.83 -42.77
CA PHE A 379 16.02 10.58 -43.94
C PHE A 379 15.37 9.69 -45.00
N ALA A 380 14.06 9.32 -44.86
CA ALA A 380 13.26 8.58 -45.83
C ALA A 380 14.09 7.59 -46.68
N VAL A 381 14.67 6.57 -46.04
CA VAL A 381 15.32 5.50 -46.79
C VAL A 381 14.21 4.62 -47.34
N GLU A 382 14.01 4.67 -48.64
CA GLU A 382 12.90 4.09 -49.41
C GLU A 382 12.89 2.57 -49.48
N ASP A 383 13.85 1.87 -48.91
CA ASP A 383 13.88 0.40 -48.80
C ASP A 383 13.45 -0.06 -47.42
N LYS A 384 12.13 -0.05 -47.16
CA LYS A 384 11.56 -0.91 -46.10
C LYS A 384 11.49 -2.34 -46.65
N PRO A 385 12.29 -3.29 -46.14
CA PRO A 385 12.00 -4.70 -46.42
C PRO A 385 10.57 -4.95 -45.94
N GLU A 386 9.74 -5.52 -46.83
CA GLU A 386 8.38 -5.95 -46.44
C GLU A 386 8.48 -6.83 -45.20
N ASP A 387 7.86 -6.39 -44.10
CA ASP A 387 7.80 -7.18 -42.88
C ASP A 387 7.19 -8.54 -43.23
N PRO A 388 7.87 -9.66 -42.97
CA PRO A 388 7.36 -10.98 -43.35
C PRO A 388 6.04 -11.22 -42.66
N VAL A 389 4.97 -11.27 -43.43
CA VAL A 389 3.61 -11.57 -42.96
C VAL A 389 3.61 -13.00 -42.42
N GLY A 390 3.22 -13.18 -41.14
CA GLY A 390 3.06 -14.49 -40.52
C GLY A 390 4.20 -14.96 -39.60
N VAL A 391 5.07 -14.07 -39.14
CA VAL A 391 6.06 -14.42 -38.10
C VAL A 391 5.35 -14.64 -36.75
N GLY A 392 5.49 -15.83 -36.17
CA GLY A 392 4.93 -16.18 -34.86
C GLY A 392 5.52 -15.28 -33.78
N LEU A 393 4.66 -14.66 -32.96
CA LEU A 393 5.10 -13.83 -31.85
C LEU A 393 5.88 -14.67 -30.82
N PRO A 394 7.07 -14.23 -30.37
CA PRO A 394 7.80 -14.92 -29.32
C PRO A 394 6.95 -15.06 -28.05
N GLY A 395 6.96 -16.21 -27.39
CA GLY A 395 6.14 -16.46 -26.17
C GLY A 395 6.39 -15.46 -25.04
N THR A 396 7.62 -14.94 -24.91
CA THR A 396 7.97 -13.87 -23.95
C THR A 396 7.23 -12.56 -24.25
N PHE A 397 7.13 -12.21 -25.53
CA PHE A 397 6.43 -10.99 -25.96
C PHE A 397 4.91 -11.11 -25.73
N THR A 398 4.34 -12.29 -26.02
CA THR A 398 2.92 -12.60 -25.73
C THR A 398 2.62 -12.52 -24.25
N PHE A 399 3.49 -13.09 -23.40
CA PHE A 399 3.35 -13.02 -21.93
C PHE A 399 3.36 -11.57 -21.41
N LEU A 400 4.32 -10.76 -21.86
CA LEU A 400 4.40 -9.35 -21.46
C LEU A 400 3.20 -8.55 -21.94
N GLY A 401 2.74 -8.77 -23.17
CA GLY A 401 1.55 -8.12 -23.73
C GLY A 401 0.27 -8.47 -22.98
N LEU A 402 0.02 -9.75 -22.70
CA LEU A 402 -1.14 -10.18 -21.92
C LEU A 402 -1.10 -9.63 -20.48
N SER A 403 0.06 -9.69 -19.82
CA SER A 403 0.22 -9.12 -18.47
C SER A 403 -0.04 -7.61 -18.47
N PHE A 404 0.42 -6.91 -19.51
CA PHE A 404 0.17 -5.47 -19.68
C PHE A 404 -1.34 -5.19 -19.85
N VAL A 405 -2.04 -5.93 -20.68
CA VAL A 405 -3.48 -5.77 -20.89
C VAL A 405 -4.26 -6.01 -19.60
N VAL A 406 -3.93 -7.08 -18.84
CA VAL A 406 -4.58 -7.35 -17.55
C VAL A 406 -4.34 -6.21 -16.57
N CYS A 407 -3.11 -5.74 -16.41
CA CYS A 407 -2.81 -4.59 -15.54
C CYS A 407 -3.57 -3.33 -15.99
N ALA A 408 -3.59 -3.05 -17.29
CA ALA A 408 -4.29 -1.89 -17.85
C ALA A 408 -5.80 -1.93 -17.58
N LEU A 409 -6.44 -3.08 -17.75
CA LEU A 409 -7.86 -3.28 -17.47
C LEU A 409 -8.19 -3.14 -15.98
N VAL A 410 -7.37 -3.70 -15.08
CA VAL A 410 -7.58 -3.56 -13.63
C VAL A 410 -7.39 -2.11 -13.18
N ILE A 411 -6.32 -1.45 -13.63
CA ILE A 411 -6.01 -0.05 -13.24
C ILE A 411 -7.08 0.91 -13.76
N SER A 412 -7.52 0.76 -15.01
CA SER A 412 -8.57 1.59 -15.59
C SER A 412 -9.97 1.29 -15.03
N GLY A 413 -10.17 0.08 -14.50
CA GLY A 413 -11.46 -0.39 -14.01
C GLY A 413 -12.41 -0.80 -15.14
N MET A 414 -11.89 -1.41 -16.20
CA MET A 414 -12.66 -1.93 -17.31
C MET A 414 -13.07 -3.39 -17.10
N PRO A 415 -14.27 -3.81 -17.62
CA PRO A 415 -14.67 -5.22 -17.58
C PRO A 415 -13.64 -6.13 -18.26
N PRO A 416 -13.51 -7.38 -17.84
CA PRO A 416 -14.30 -8.13 -16.83
C PRO A 416 -13.57 -8.25 -15.47
N LEU A 417 -12.50 -7.50 -15.21
CA LEU A 417 -11.57 -7.75 -14.11
C LEU A 417 -11.94 -7.06 -12.79
N ALA A 418 -11.16 -7.38 -11.72
CA ALA A 418 -11.37 -6.90 -10.36
C ALA A 418 -11.49 -5.36 -10.23
N GLY A 419 -10.81 -4.60 -11.09
CA GLY A 419 -10.93 -3.14 -11.13
C GLY A 419 -12.33 -2.65 -11.49
N PHE A 420 -13.00 -3.32 -12.41
CA PHE A 420 -14.40 -3.04 -12.76
C PHE A 420 -15.33 -3.41 -11.61
N VAL A 421 -15.18 -4.61 -11.07
CA VAL A 421 -15.99 -5.08 -9.93
C VAL A 421 -15.89 -4.09 -8.77
N ALA A 422 -14.67 -3.62 -8.45
CA ALA A 422 -14.42 -2.63 -7.41
C ALA A 422 -15.18 -1.32 -7.65
N LYS A 423 -15.04 -0.73 -8.85
CA LYS A 423 -15.70 0.54 -9.18
C LYS A 423 -17.21 0.41 -9.24
N PHE A 424 -17.71 -0.67 -9.85
CA PHE A 424 -19.15 -0.94 -9.92
C PHE A 424 -19.77 -1.05 -8.52
N SER A 425 -19.13 -1.84 -7.64
CA SER A 425 -19.58 -1.99 -6.25
C SER A 425 -19.52 -0.66 -5.48
N LEU A 426 -18.49 0.17 -5.71
CA LEU A 426 -18.40 1.52 -5.14
C LEU A 426 -19.56 2.40 -5.62
N PHE A 427 -19.86 2.41 -6.92
CA PHE A 427 -20.96 3.22 -7.45
C PHE A 427 -22.30 2.75 -6.87
N HIS A 428 -22.54 1.45 -6.83
CA HIS A 428 -23.73 0.88 -6.24
C HIS A 428 -23.86 1.27 -4.76
N ALA A 429 -22.80 1.13 -3.97
CA ALA A 429 -22.81 1.45 -2.54
C ALA A 429 -23.01 2.95 -2.29
N LEU A 430 -22.37 3.83 -3.09
CA LEU A 430 -22.53 5.28 -2.99
C LEU A 430 -23.96 5.73 -3.31
N LEU A 431 -24.60 5.14 -4.31
CA LEU A 431 -25.97 5.46 -4.68
C LEU A 431 -26.99 4.90 -3.67
N ALA A 432 -26.71 3.70 -3.14
CA ALA A 432 -27.57 3.06 -2.13
C ALA A 432 -27.50 3.74 -0.75
N ALA A 433 -26.42 4.49 -0.47
CA ALA A 433 -26.27 5.21 0.81
C ALA A 433 -27.28 6.36 1.01
N SER A 434 -27.87 6.90 -0.04
CA SER A 434 -28.84 7.99 0.01
C SER A 434 -29.94 7.80 -1.05
N PRO A 435 -30.87 6.85 -0.86
CA PRO A 435 -31.83 6.45 -1.89
C PRO A 435 -32.86 7.54 -2.24
N GLU A 436 -33.22 8.41 -1.28
CA GLU A 436 -34.24 9.44 -1.50
C GLU A 436 -33.72 10.68 -2.28
N ALA A 437 -32.47 11.09 -2.01
CA ALA A 437 -31.85 12.22 -2.72
C ALA A 437 -30.32 12.06 -2.69
N VAL A 438 -29.76 11.62 -3.80
CA VAL A 438 -28.30 11.47 -3.93
C VAL A 438 -27.65 12.86 -4.00
N PRO A 439 -26.74 13.20 -3.06
CA PRO A 439 -26.05 14.48 -3.06
C PRO A 439 -25.26 14.72 -4.36
N TRP A 440 -25.18 15.96 -4.81
CA TRP A 440 -24.40 16.32 -6.00
C TRP A 440 -22.92 15.94 -5.87
N THR A 441 -22.37 15.95 -4.65
CA THR A 441 -21.00 15.53 -4.34
C THR A 441 -20.76 14.06 -4.68
N THR A 442 -21.73 13.19 -4.46
CA THR A 442 -21.68 11.77 -4.82
C THR A 442 -21.65 11.60 -6.34
N TRP A 443 -22.49 12.32 -7.09
CA TRP A 443 -22.45 12.31 -8.54
C TRP A 443 -21.13 12.82 -9.09
N LEU A 444 -20.58 13.89 -8.48
CA LEU A 444 -19.27 14.42 -8.86
C LEU A 444 -18.16 13.40 -8.61
N LEU A 445 -18.17 12.70 -7.47
CA LEU A 445 -17.21 11.65 -7.16
C LEU A 445 -17.27 10.51 -8.19
N ILE A 446 -18.47 10.02 -8.50
CA ILE A 446 -18.68 8.97 -9.52
C ILE A 446 -18.15 9.46 -10.88
N ALA A 447 -18.48 10.68 -11.29
CA ALA A 447 -18.00 11.26 -12.55
C ALA A 447 -16.46 11.34 -12.60
N LEU A 448 -15.82 11.80 -11.52
CA LEU A 448 -14.35 11.86 -11.43
C LEU A 448 -13.70 10.47 -11.46
N MET A 449 -14.31 9.46 -10.84
CA MET A 449 -13.82 8.07 -10.91
C MET A 449 -13.95 7.49 -12.33
N VAL A 450 -15.00 7.82 -13.07
CA VAL A 450 -15.17 7.44 -14.49
C VAL A 450 -14.12 8.15 -15.34
N VAL A 451 -13.97 9.46 -15.18
CA VAL A 451 -12.95 10.27 -15.90
C VAL A 451 -11.54 9.76 -15.60
N GLY A 452 -11.24 9.44 -14.34
CA GLY A 452 -9.95 8.84 -13.96
C GLY A 452 -9.71 7.49 -14.64
N GLY A 453 -10.73 6.64 -14.74
CA GLY A 453 -10.65 5.37 -15.47
C GLY A 453 -10.44 5.55 -16.97
N LEU A 454 -11.17 6.50 -17.58
CA LEU A 454 -11.01 6.86 -18.99
C LEU A 454 -9.60 7.43 -19.27
N ALA A 455 -9.12 8.30 -18.41
CA ALA A 455 -7.76 8.83 -18.50
C ALA A 455 -6.71 7.71 -18.42
N ALA A 456 -6.90 6.76 -17.51
CA ALA A 456 -6.00 5.63 -17.35
C ALA A 456 -5.99 4.73 -18.59
N ILE A 457 -7.15 4.35 -19.13
CA ILE A 457 -7.18 3.47 -20.32
C ILE A 457 -6.58 4.15 -21.55
N ILE A 458 -6.88 5.43 -21.79
CA ILE A 458 -6.30 6.18 -22.92
C ILE A 458 -4.77 6.25 -22.79
N ALA A 459 -4.26 6.57 -21.61
CA ALA A 459 -2.82 6.68 -21.39
C ALA A 459 -2.12 5.32 -21.54
N LEU A 460 -2.69 4.25 -20.93
CA LEU A 460 -2.12 2.90 -21.00
C LEU A 460 -2.23 2.30 -22.40
N MET A 461 -3.34 2.52 -23.13
CA MET A 461 -3.43 2.12 -24.54
C MET A 461 -2.36 2.79 -25.40
N ARG A 462 -2.18 4.11 -25.25
CA ARG A 462 -1.14 4.85 -25.94
C ARG A 462 0.27 4.30 -25.63
N LEU A 463 0.53 3.95 -24.37
CA LEU A 463 1.78 3.31 -23.96
C LEU A 463 1.91 1.92 -24.57
N GLY A 464 0.86 1.08 -24.51
CA GLY A 464 0.83 -0.28 -25.07
C GLY A 464 1.06 -0.29 -26.58
N VAL A 465 0.37 0.57 -27.34
CA VAL A 465 0.59 0.72 -28.79
C VAL A 465 2.04 1.08 -29.06
N ARG A 466 2.60 2.04 -28.33
CA ARG A 466 4.00 2.43 -28.51
C ARG A 466 4.99 1.32 -28.18
N ILE A 467 4.72 0.44 -27.20
CA ILE A 467 5.62 -0.65 -26.79
C ILE A 467 5.47 -1.86 -27.72
N PHE A 468 4.25 -2.27 -28.03
CA PHE A 468 3.96 -3.56 -28.65
C PHE A 468 3.65 -3.47 -30.15
N TRP A 469 3.27 -2.28 -30.69
CA TRP A 469 2.90 -2.09 -32.10
C TRP A 469 3.81 -1.15 -32.88
N ALA A 470 4.86 -0.58 -32.25
CA ALA A 470 5.79 0.24 -33.02
C ALA A 470 6.63 -0.65 -33.96
N SER A 471 6.62 -0.34 -35.25
CA SER A 471 7.39 -1.01 -36.29
C SER A 471 8.89 -0.99 -35.98
N GLY A 472 9.51 -2.18 -35.95
CA GLY A 472 10.95 -2.38 -35.77
C GLY A 472 11.23 -3.84 -35.44
N VAL A 473 12.44 -4.32 -35.74
CA VAL A 473 12.87 -5.69 -35.42
C VAL A 473 12.78 -5.90 -33.90
N VAL A 474 11.73 -6.58 -33.45
CA VAL A 474 11.50 -6.89 -32.05
C VAL A 474 12.47 -8.00 -31.64
N LYS A 475 13.59 -7.63 -31.03
CA LYS A 475 14.40 -8.61 -30.29
C LYS A 475 13.63 -8.98 -29.02
N SER A 476 13.23 -10.25 -28.93
CA SER A 476 12.63 -10.78 -27.70
C SER A 476 13.59 -10.57 -26.53
N PRO A 477 13.20 -9.84 -25.47
CA PRO A 477 14.07 -9.65 -24.31
C PRO A 477 14.29 -11.00 -23.61
N PRO A 478 15.48 -11.26 -23.08
CA PRO A 478 15.70 -12.46 -22.27
C PRO A 478 14.90 -12.33 -20.98
N LEU A 479 13.79 -13.05 -20.89
CA LEU A 479 12.92 -13.10 -19.72
C LEU A 479 13.40 -14.22 -18.78
N GLN A 480 13.71 -13.87 -17.54
CA GLN A 480 14.03 -14.88 -16.52
C GLN A 480 12.74 -15.49 -15.96
N VAL A 481 12.78 -16.77 -15.61
CA VAL A 481 11.65 -17.48 -15.02
C VAL A 481 11.19 -16.80 -13.73
N THR A 482 12.12 -16.29 -12.91
CA THR A 482 11.82 -15.56 -11.67
C THR A 482 11.06 -14.25 -11.93
N GLU A 483 11.41 -13.52 -12.98
CA GLU A 483 10.72 -12.28 -13.37
C GLU A 483 9.29 -12.59 -13.89
N ALA A 484 9.16 -13.63 -14.73
CA ALA A 484 7.87 -14.08 -15.22
C ALA A 484 6.97 -14.60 -14.10
N ALA A 485 7.51 -15.39 -13.17
CA ALA A 485 6.76 -15.94 -12.04
C ALA A 485 6.24 -14.83 -11.11
N SER A 486 7.03 -13.79 -10.85
CA SER A 486 6.62 -12.66 -10.01
C SER A 486 5.46 -11.88 -10.62
N ILE A 487 5.57 -11.48 -11.88
CA ILE A 487 4.52 -10.75 -12.59
C ILE A 487 3.29 -11.63 -12.78
N GLY A 488 3.49 -12.86 -13.26
CA GLY A 488 2.42 -13.83 -13.48
C GLY A 488 1.66 -14.16 -12.20
N GLY A 489 2.36 -14.28 -11.07
CA GLY A 489 1.74 -14.51 -9.76
C GLY A 489 0.84 -13.35 -9.32
N LEU A 490 1.33 -12.09 -9.43
CA LEU A 490 0.51 -10.91 -9.09
C LEU A 490 -0.69 -10.74 -10.04
N VAL A 491 -0.50 -10.99 -11.33
CA VAL A 491 -1.58 -10.97 -12.34
C VAL A 491 -2.60 -12.07 -12.06
N ALA A 492 -2.15 -13.29 -11.72
CA ALA A 492 -3.04 -14.39 -11.34
C ALA A 492 -3.86 -14.07 -10.09
N LEU A 493 -3.28 -13.38 -9.11
CA LEU A 493 -4.01 -12.92 -7.93
C LEU A 493 -5.08 -11.87 -8.29
N CYS A 494 -4.81 -10.96 -9.23
CA CYS A 494 -5.83 -10.03 -9.72
C CYS A 494 -7.00 -10.78 -10.40
N MET A 495 -6.70 -11.86 -11.13
CA MET A 495 -7.71 -12.73 -11.73
C MET A 495 -8.49 -13.51 -10.65
N ALA A 496 -7.80 -14.06 -9.65
CA ALA A 496 -8.41 -14.77 -8.53
C ALA A 496 -9.36 -13.87 -7.73
N LEU A 497 -8.99 -12.61 -7.47
CA LEU A 497 -9.89 -11.61 -6.87
C LEU A 497 -11.17 -11.42 -7.68
N THR A 498 -11.07 -11.43 -9.01
CA THR A 498 -12.26 -11.31 -9.88
C THR A 498 -13.19 -12.51 -9.71
N VAL A 499 -12.64 -13.72 -9.75
CA VAL A 499 -13.43 -14.96 -9.68
C VAL A 499 -14.06 -15.16 -8.30
N GLN A 500 -13.32 -14.81 -7.24
CA GLN A 500 -13.76 -14.99 -5.86
C GLN A 500 -14.32 -13.70 -5.22
N SER A 501 -14.79 -12.76 -6.04
CA SER A 501 -15.27 -11.46 -5.56
C SER A 501 -16.32 -11.57 -4.46
N GLY A 502 -17.28 -12.51 -4.56
CA GLY A 502 -18.31 -12.71 -3.55
C GLY A 502 -17.74 -13.01 -2.16
N ALA A 503 -16.89 -14.04 -2.05
CA ALA A 503 -16.28 -14.41 -0.76
C ALA A 503 -15.39 -13.28 -0.19
N VAL A 504 -14.71 -12.54 -1.06
CA VAL A 504 -13.91 -11.38 -0.64
C VAL A 504 -14.80 -10.25 -0.14
N PHE A 505 -15.93 -9.96 -0.80
CA PHE A 505 -16.89 -8.95 -0.32
C PHE A 505 -17.52 -9.34 1.02
N ASP A 506 -17.86 -10.62 1.23
CA ASP A 506 -18.36 -11.09 2.51
C ASP A 506 -17.34 -10.89 3.64
N PHE A 507 -16.07 -11.19 3.38
CA PHE A 507 -14.98 -10.92 4.32
C PHE A 507 -14.83 -9.41 4.59
N LEU A 508 -14.84 -8.58 3.55
CA LEU A 508 -14.69 -7.13 3.68
C LEU A 508 -15.91 -6.48 4.36
N GLY A 509 -17.11 -7.01 4.17
CA GLY A 509 -18.31 -6.61 4.87
C GLY A 509 -18.14 -6.79 6.38
N ARG A 510 -17.76 -8.02 6.81
CA ARG A 510 -17.47 -8.29 8.23
C ARG A 510 -16.33 -7.41 8.78
N THR A 511 -15.34 -7.11 7.94
CA THR A 511 -14.22 -6.23 8.33
C THR A 511 -14.70 -4.81 8.62
N THR A 512 -15.51 -4.24 7.72
CA THR A 512 -16.00 -2.86 7.87
C THR A 512 -17.04 -2.72 8.96
N GLU A 513 -17.89 -3.73 9.17
CA GLU A 513 -18.78 -3.78 10.32
C GLU A 513 -18.00 -3.75 11.64
N GLY A 514 -16.94 -4.56 11.75
CA GLY A 514 -16.06 -4.56 12.93
C GLY A 514 -15.36 -3.22 13.16
N LEU A 515 -14.95 -2.54 12.09
CA LEU A 515 -14.30 -1.22 12.19
C LEU A 515 -15.26 -0.11 12.65
N LEU A 516 -16.53 -0.20 12.27
CA LEU A 516 -17.54 0.80 12.61
C LEU A 516 -18.22 0.53 13.96
N ARG A 517 -18.07 -0.65 14.55
CA ARG A 517 -18.46 -0.95 15.94
C ARG A 517 -17.47 -0.32 16.90
N SER A 518 -17.71 0.90 17.29
CA SER A 518 -16.74 1.74 18.02
C SER A 518 -16.42 1.21 19.43
N GLN A 519 -17.26 0.39 20.06
CA GLN A 519 -17.07 -0.09 21.44
C GLN A 519 -16.23 -1.36 21.56
N ASP A 520 -16.29 -2.28 20.59
CA ASP A 520 -15.58 -3.57 20.66
C ASP A 520 -14.06 -3.38 20.71
N TYR A 521 -13.55 -2.44 19.92
CA TYR A 521 -12.12 -2.18 19.80
C TYR A 521 -11.49 -1.58 21.07
N PRO A 522 -11.99 -0.46 21.66
CA PRO A 522 -11.45 0.08 22.91
C PRO A 522 -11.56 -0.89 24.08
N GLN A 523 -12.70 -1.55 24.22
CA GLN A 523 -12.92 -2.53 25.30
C GLN A 523 -11.93 -3.68 25.23
N ARG A 524 -11.66 -4.17 24.02
CA ARG A 524 -10.74 -5.29 23.84
C ARG A 524 -9.28 -4.90 24.09
N VAL A 525 -8.84 -3.74 23.58
CA VAL A 525 -7.45 -3.28 23.74
C VAL A 525 -7.15 -2.88 25.19
N LEU A 526 -8.05 -2.12 25.82
CA LEU A 526 -7.86 -1.65 27.20
C LEU A 526 -8.15 -2.75 28.25
N GLY A 527 -8.96 -3.74 27.91
CA GLY A 527 -9.29 -4.87 28.79
C GLY A 527 -8.23 -5.98 28.83
N GLU A 528 -7.21 -5.96 27.93
CA GLU A 528 -6.20 -7.01 27.93
C GLU A 528 -5.26 -6.85 29.12
N GLN A 529 -5.14 -7.94 29.90
CA GLN A 529 -4.33 -7.96 31.12
C GLN A 529 -2.91 -8.50 30.85
N PRO A 530 -1.89 -7.95 31.52
CA PRO A 530 -0.54 -8.51 31.52
C PRO A 530 -0.54 -9.96 31.99
N VAL A 531 0.28 -10.78 31.33
CA VAL A 531 0.48 -12.17 31.75
C VAL A 531 1.10 -12.17 33.16
N GLN A 532 0.38 -12.71 34.15
CA GLN A 532 0.90 -12.85 35.51
C GLN A 532 2.10 -13.82 35.49
N ARG A 533 3.25 -13.39 36.00
CA ARG A 533 4.35 -14.31 36.28
C ARG A 533 3.88 -15.26 37.36
N VAL A 534 3.79 -16.55 37.07
CA VAL A 534 3.62 -17.58 38.09
C VAL A 534 4.75 -17.39 39.09
N PRO A 535 4.47 -17.15 40.38
CA PRO A 535 5.51 -17.08 41.40
C PRO A 535 6.36 -18.35 41.28
N GLN A 536 7.67 -18.22 41.11
CA GLN A 536 8.55 -19.36 41.24
C GLN A 536 8.37 -19.85 42.69
N THR A 537 7.70 -20.97 42.89
CA THR A 537 7.69 -21.65 44.15
C THR A 537 9.14 -21.81 44.57
N GLU A 538 9.51 -21.14 45.67
CA GLU A 538 10.81 -21.32 46.29
C GLU A 538 11.06 -22.81 46.44
N VAL A 539 12.06 -23.32 45.73
CA VAL A 539 12.57 -24.68 45.99
C VAL A 539 13.09 -24.65 47.41
N PRO A 540 12.52 -25.42 48.37
CA PRO A 540 13.06 -25.49 49.72
C PRO A 540 14.52 -25.98 49.64
N ARG A 541 15.45 -25.22 50.24
CA ARG A 541 16.85 -25.56 50.36
C ARG A 541 17.05 -26.78 51.23
#